data_a006b2a2aa91012df0206e2dd344765e
#
_entry.id   a006b2a2aa91012df0206e2dd344765e
#
_cell.length_a   1.000
_cell.length_b   1.000
_cell.length_c   1.000
_cell.angle_alpha   90.00
_cell.angle_beta   90.00
_cell.angle_gamma   90.00
#
_symmetry.space_group_name_H-M   'P 1'
#
loop_
_entity.id
_entity.type
_entity.pdbx_description
1 polymer ?
#
loop_
_entity_poly.entity_id
_entity_poly.type
_entity_poly.pdbx_seq_one_letter_code
_entity_poly.pdbx_strand_id
1 'polypeptide(L)'
;INAIIEGNSILPFFKQITGENFAVTGGQLGKIDDIFYLVGGQRFDGRYNPMGNPTYTQTYSDQIKKFRISNQGSQLSYSDFSTIVDPIHLRRRDYNLLPQIFTDGTKGYTISSGVFQPDSDLPFLYPVDITSEGYTPITTFNQYLSNYHSAKSCLYDSINNRMHTLFFGGMSLY
;
A
#
# COMPACT_ATOMS: atom_id res chain seq x y z
N ILE A 1 -23.38 -5.11 13.03
CA ILE A 1 -23.51 -6.54 13.40
C ILE A 1 -24.98 -6.90 13.51
N ASN A 2 -25.79 -6.16 14.27
CA ASN A 2 -27.23 -6.49 14.48
C ASN A 2 -27.99 -6.62 13.15
N ALA A 3 -27.79 -5.68 12.22
CA ALA A 3 -28.42 -5.75 10.90
C ALA A 3 -28.11 -7.06 10.16
N ILE A 4 -26.87 -7.57 10.26
CA ILE A 4 -26.49 -8.85 9.65
C ILE A 4 -27.20 -10.02 10.34
N ILE A 5 -27.24 -10.02 11.68
CA ILE A 5 -27.90 -11.09 12.46
C ILE A 5 -29.38 -11.13 12.16
N GLU A 6 -30.02 -9.98 12.01
CA GLU A 6 -31.44 -9.83 11.74
C GLU A 6 -31.84 -9.95 10.26
N GLY A 7 -30.86 -10.15 9.37
CA GLY A 7 -31.08 -10.21 7.92
C GLY A 7 -31.47 -8.88 7.28
N ASN A 8 -31.23 -7.77 7.96
CA ASN A 8 -31.53 -6.43 7.48
C ASN A 8 -30.45 -5.92 6.52
N SER A 9 -30.80 -4.92 5.70
CA SER A 9 -29.84 -4.27 4.80
C SER A 9 -28.72 -3.58 5.58
N ILE A 10 -27.47 -3.81 5.14
CA ILE A 10 -26.28 -3.15 5.70
C ILE A 10 -25.96 -1.83 4.99
N LEU A 11 -26.61 -1.53 3.87
CA LEU A 11 -26.33 -0.31 3.06
C LEU A 11 -26.37 1.01 3.87
N PRO A 12 -27.28 1.19 4.86
CA PRO A 12 -27.30 2.42 5.65
C PRO A 12 -26.04 2.66 6.48
N PHE A 13 -25.24 1.62 6.71
CA PHE A 13 -24.01 1.70 7.53
C PHE A 13 -22.74 1.91 6.72
N PHE A 14 -22.83 1.94 5.38
CA PHE A 14 -21.71 2.08 4.49
C PHE A 14 -21.89 3.25 3.55
N LYS A 15 -20.78 3.89 3.25
CA LYS A 15 -20.68 4.91 2.19
C LYS A 15 -19.57 4.51 1.25
N GLN A 16 -19.72 4.83 -0.02
CA GLN A 16 -18.70 4.52 -1.03
C GLN A 16 -18.46 5.71 -1.93
N ILE A 17 -17.24 5.78 -2.42
CA ILE A 17 -16.81 6.65 -3.51
C ILE A 17 -16.31 5.75 -4.63
N THR A 18 -16.64 6.10 -5.86
CA THR A 18 -16.05 5.52 -7.06
C THR A 18 -15.28 6.58 -7.82
N GLY A 19 -14.19 6.19 -8.45
CA GLY A 19 -13.39 7.08 -9.29
C GLY A 19 -12.20 6.36 -9.91
N GLU A 20 -11.82 6.75 -11.10
CA GLU A 20 -10.69 6.17 -11.86
C GLU A 20 -9.36 6.23 -11.07
N ASN A 21 -9.20 7.24 -10.23
CA ASN A 21 -8.01 7.37 -9.40
C ASN A 21 -7.83 6.22 -8.39
N PHE A 22 -8.92 5.51 -8.06
CA PHE A 22 -8.93 4.39 -7.11
C PHE A 22 -9.08 3.03 -7.78
N ALA A 23 -9.07 2.99 -9.11
CA ALA A 23 -9.18 1.76 -9.90
C ALA A 23 -7.86 0.96 -9.85
N VAL A 24 -7.48 0.50 -8.67
CA VAL A 24 -6.29 -0.32 -8.43
C VAL A 24 -6.63 -1.51 -7.54
N THR A 25 -5.95 -2.62 -7.76
CA THR A 25 -5.94 -3.80 -6.88
C THR A 25 -4.52 -4.03 -6.36
N GLY A 26 -4.39 -4.71 -5.20
CA GLY A 26 -3.08 -4.97 -4.59
C GLY A 26 -2.35 -3.74 -4.06
N GLY A 27 -2.94 -2.54 -4.15
CA GLY A 27 -2.44 -1.35 -3.49
C GLY A 27 -2.74 -1.39 -1.99
N GLN A 28 -1.92 -0.71 -1.20
CA GLN A 28 -2.11 -0.62 0.25
C GLN A 28 -2.39 0.83 0.65
N LEU A 29 -3.31 0.99 1.60
CA LEU A 29 -3.75 2.30 2.06
C LEU A 29 -3.17 2.58 3.44
N GLY A 30 -2.54 3.74 3.58
CA GLY A 30 -2.09 4.30 4.85
C GLY A 30 -2.70 5.68 5.10
N LYS A 31 -2.52 6.20 6.32
CA LYS A 31 -2.93 7.55 6.69
C LYS A 31 -1.85 8.20 7.55
N ILE A 32 -1.39 9.38 7.15
CA ILE A 32 -0.50 10.23 7.95
C ILE A 32 -1.28 11.53 8.18
N ASP A 33 -1.52 11.85 9.46
CA ASP A 33 -2.42 12.94 9.86
C ASP A 33 -3.80 12.84 9.18
N ASP A 34 -4.18 13.79 8.36
CA ASP A 34 -5.47 13.81 7.65
C ASP A 34 -5.37 13.38 6.19
N ILE A 35 -4.19 12.99 5.73
CA ILE A 35 -3.96 12.61 4.34
C ILE A 35 -3.88 11.09 4.23
N PHE A 36 -4.64 10.54 3.28
CA PHE A 36 -4.57 9.14 2.88
C PHE A 36 -3.51 8.96 1.79
N TYR A 37 -2.79 7.86 1.87
CA TYR A 37 -1.73 7.45 0.95
C TYR A 37 -2.11 6.09 0.37
N LEU A 38 -2.56 6.08 -0.89
CA LEU A 38 -2.76 4.83 -1.65
C LEU A 38 -1.47 4.55 -2.41
N VAL A 39 -0.76 3.54 -1.95
CA VAL A 39 0.57 3.20 -2.45
C VAL A 39 0.47 2.07 -3.47
N GLY A 40 1.14 2.19 -4.61
CA GLY A 40 1.33 1.13 -5.60
C GLY A 40 0.04 0.45 -6.04
N GLY A 41 0.14 -0.85 -6.24
CA GLY A 41 -0.94 -1.68 -6.78
C GLY A 41 -0.90 -1.80 -8.31
N GLN A 42 -1.98 -2.29 -8.89
CA GLN A 42 -2.06 -2.55 -10.32
C GLN A 42 -3.52 -2.45 -10.79
N ARG A 43 -3.70 -2.16 -12.06
CA ARG A 43 -5.00 -2.18 -12.72
C ARG A 43 -5.07 -3.37 -13.67
N PHE A 44 -6.18 -4.07 -13.62
CA PHE A 44 -6.54 -5.08 -14.62
C PHE A 44 -7.67 -4.55 -15.47
N ASP A 45 -7.47 -4.58 -16.79
CA ASP A 45 -8.51 -4.34 -17.77
C ASP A 45 -8.74 -5.63 -18.56
N GLY A 46 -9.98 -6.16 -18.55
CA GLY A 46 -10.35 -7.42 -19.16
C GLY A 46 -10.56 -8.55 -18.15
N ARG A 47 -10.66 -9.77 -18.65
CA ARG A 47 -10.91 -10.97 -17.85
C ARG A 47 -9.63 -11.74 -17.61
N TYR A 48 -9.27 -11.96 -16.34
CA TYR A 48 -8.14 -12.79 -15.98
C TYR A 48 -8.35 -14.25 -16.43
N ASN A 49 -7.43 -14.76 -17.26
CA ASN A 49 -7.40 -16.14 -17.69
C ASN A 49 -5.95 -16.66 -17.67
N PRO A 50 -5.55 -17.38 -16.61
CA PRO A 50 -4.17 -17.84 -16.46
C PRO A 50 -3.79 -19.00 -17.39
N MET A 51 -4.77 -19.69 -17.96
CA MET A 51 -4.58 -20.93 -18.73
C MET A 51 -4.67 -20.76 -20.25
N GLY A 52 -4.82 -19.54 -20.73
CA GLY A 52 -5.01 -19.26 -22.16
C GLY A 52 -4.25 -18.02 -22.62
N ASN A 53 -4.56 -17.58 -23.83
CA ASN A 53 -4.04 -16.31 -24.33
C ASN A 53 -4.47 -15.17 -23.40
N PRO A 54 -3.62 -14.16 -23.20
CA PRO A 54 -3.94 -13.02 -22.35
C PRO A 54 -5.23 -12.35 -22.83
N THR A 55 -6.25 -12.36 -21.97
CA THR A 55 -7.54 -11.70 -22.21
C THR A 55 -7.68 -10.44 -21.33
N TYR A 56 -6.58 -10.01 -20.75
CA TYR A 56 -6.50 -8.86 -19.88
C TYR A 56 -5.20 -8.07 -20.11
N THR A 57 -5.24 -6.81 -19.75
CA THR A 57 -4.06 -5.95 -19.62
C THR A 57 -3.82 -5.65 -18.14
N GLN A 58 -2.58 -5.79 -17.70
CA GLN A 58 -2.17 -5.48 -16.34
C GLN A 58 -1.21 -4.29 -16.38
N THR A 59 -1.60 -3.20 -15.72
CA THR A 59 -0.77 -1.99 -15.62
C THR A 59 -0.40 -1.76 -14.17
N TYR A 60 0.89 -1.77 -13.87
CA TYR A 60 1.39 -1.46 -12.52
C TYR A 60 1.26 0.02 -12.22
N SER A 61 0.86 0.33 -11.00
CA SER A 61 0.96 1.68 -10.47
C SER A 61 2.39 1.89 -9.93
N ASP A 62 3.05 2.93 -10.43
CA ASP A 62 4.34 3.42 -9.94
C ASP A 62 4.16 4.65 -9.05
N GLN A 63 3.06 4.71 -8.31
CA GLN A 63 2.56 5.94 -7.70
C GLN A 63 2.27 5.78 -6.21
N ILE A 64 2.43 6.90 -5.51
CA ILE A 64 1.77 7.15 -4.24
C ILE A 64 0.71 8.22 -4.50
N LYS A 65 -0.57 7.88 -4.34
CA LYS A 65 -1.71 8.79 -4.49
C LYS A 65 -2.09 9.32 -3.13
N LYS A 66 -2.10 10.64 -2.98
CA LYS A 66 -2.40 11.36 -1.73
C LYS A 66 -3.74 12.05 -1.87
N PHE A 67 -4.59 11.95 -0.86
CA PHE A 67 -5.92 12.61 -0.86
C PHE A 67 -6.48 12.73 0.55
N ARG A 68 -7.47 13.61 0.71
CA ARG A 68 -8.27 13.71 1.93
C ARG A 68 -9.64 13.11 1.70
N ILE A 69 -10.22 12.54 2.74
CA ILE A 69 -11.61 12.06 2.73
C ILE A 69 -12.44 12.93 3.64
N SER A 70 -13.56 13.42 3.13
CA SER A 70 -14.61 14.10 3.90
C SER A 70 -15.85 13.21 3.99
N ASN A 71 -16.33 13.04 5.19
CA ASN A 71 -17.54 12.27 5.51
C ASN A 71 -18.57 13.21 6.17
N GLN A 72 -19.30 13.96 5.35
CA GLN A 72 -20.29 14.92 5.81
C GLN A 72 -21.71 14.48 5.43
N GLY A 73 -22.58 14.39 6.44
CA GLY A 73 -23.96 13.97 6.23
C GLY A 73 -24.08 12.60 5.57
N SER A 74 -24.80 12.52 4.47
CA SER A 74 -24.99 11.29 3.70
C SER A 74 -23.92 11.03 2.64
N GLN A 75 -23.04 12.01 2.38
CA GLN A 75 -22.06 11.95 1.29
C GLN A 75 -20.66 11.68 1.80
N LEU A 76 -19.93 10.89 1.02
CA LEU A 76 -18.49 10.70 1.13
C LEU A 76 -17.85 11.37 -0.09
N SER A 77 -16.84 12.20 0.14
CA SER A 77 -16.11 12.89 -0.93
C SER A 77 -14.60 12.85 -0.68
N TYR A 78 -13.81 13.09 -1.70
CA TYR A 78 -12.36 13.27 -1.57
C TYR A 78 -11.91 14.60 -2.17
N SER A 79 -10.83 15.13 -1.64
CA SER A 79 -10.20 16.38 -2.09
C SER A 79 -8.68 16.30 -2.05
N ASP A 80 -8.00 17.36 -2.48
CA ASP A 80 -6.55 17.53 -2.40
C ASP A 80 -5.76 16.36 -3.04
N PHE A 81 -6.30 15.84 -4.15
CA PHE A 81 -5.69 14.72 -4.84
C PHE A 81 -4.38 15.15 -5.49
N SER A 82 -3.32 14.44 -5.15
CA SER A 82 -1.99 14.60 -5.73
C SER A 82 -1.28 13.25 -5.87
N THR A 83 -0.23 13.20 -6.67
CA THR A 83 0.46 11.97 -7.00
C THR A 83 1.98 12.17 -6.93
N ILE A 84 2.67 11.23 -6.31
CA ILE A 84 4.12 11.08 -6.41
C ILE A 84 4.36 9.91 -7.35
N VAL A 85 5.26 10.05 -8.32
CA VAL A 85 5.56 9.03 -9.35
C VAL A 85 7.02 8.66 -9.30
N ASP A 86 7.31 7.36 -9.20
CA ASP A 86 8.67 6.81 -9.31
C ASP A 86 8.62 5.41 -9.92
N PRO A 87 8.90 5.28 -11.22
CA PRO A 87 8.84 4.00 -11.93
C PRO A 87 9.91 3.00 -11.49
N ILE A 88 10.94 3.45 -10.77
CA ILE A 88 12.04 2.59 -10.31
C ILE A 88 11.72 1.97 -8.95
N HIS A 89 11.25 2.77 -7.98
CA HIS A 89 11.11 2.30 -6.60
C HIS A 89 9.67 2.03 -6.17
N LEU A 90 8.66 2.62 -6.82
CA LEU A 90 7.26 2.48 -6.43
C LEU A 90 6.47 1.47 -7.28
N ARG A 91 6.99 1.06 -8.44
CA ARG A 91 6.36 0.06 -9.30
C ARG A 91 6.52 -1.34 -8.72
N ARG A 92 5.78 -1.63 -7.64
CA ARG A 92 5.90 -2.89 -6.89
C ARG A 92 4.58 -3.63 -6.79
N ARG A 93 4.68 -4.93 -6.78
CA ARG A 93 3.60 -5.87 -6.46
C ARG A 93 3.99 -6.70 -5.23
N ASP A 94 2.99 -7.10 -4.44
CA ASP A 94 3.15 -8.03 -3.32
C ASP A 94 4.17 -7.57 -2.26
N TYR A 95 4.20 -6.26 -2.02
CA TYR A 95 5.00 -5.61 -1.00
C TYR A 95 4.24 -5.50 0.33
N ASN A 96 4.93 -5.08 1.37
CA ASN A 96 4.35 -4.76 2.66
C ASN A 96 4.43 -3.24 2.91
N LEU A 97 3.31 -2.62 3.27
CA LEU A 97 3.28 -1.25 3.79
C LEU A 97 3.24 -1.31 5.31
N LEU A 98 4.28 -0.80 5.96
CA LEU A 98 4.55 -0.94 7.38
C LEU A 98 4.42 0.40 8.08
N PRO A 99 3.54 0.55 9.09
CA PRO A 99 3.54 1.75 9.92
C PRO A 99 4.89 1.94 10.59
N GLN A 100 5.37 3.18 10.64
CA GLN A 100 6.64 3.56 11.23
C GLN A 100 6.50 4.76 12.17
N ILE A 101 7.33 4.75 13.22
CA ILE A 101 7.74 5.92 13.96
C ILE A 101 9.25 5.99 13.80
N PHE A 102 9.73 6.99 13.07
CA PHE A 102 11.14 7.18 12.80
C PHE A 102 11.88 7.69 14.04
N THR A 103 13.20 7.67 14.02
CA THR A 103 14.04 8.02 15.17
C THR A 103 13.89 9.46 15.64
N ASP A 104 13.46 10.36 14.75
CA ASP A 104 13.14 11.76 15.05
C ASP A 104 11.69 11.95 15.57
N GLY A 105 10.92 10.85 15.71
CA GLY A 105 9.53 10.86 16.12
C GLY A 105 8.53 11.07 14.99
N THR A 106 8.97 11.29 13.76
CA THR A 106 8.10 11.43 12.59
C THR A 106 7.32 10.13 12.34
N LYS A 107 6.02 10.24 12.10
CA LYS A 107 5.18 9.11 11.73
C LYS A 107 5.12 8.95 10.22
N GLY A 108 5.09 7.69 9.78
CA GLY A 108 5.00 7.39 8.36
C GLY A 108 4.83 5.92 8.08
N TYR A 109 5.33 5.51 6.94
CA TYR A 109 5.30 4.12 6.47
C TYR A 109 6.62 3.76 5.83
N THR A 110 6.96 2.47 5.87
CA THR A 110 8.02 1.89 5.04
C THR A 110 7.39 0.87 4.09
N ILE A 111 7.69 0.99 2.80
CA ILE A 111 7.45 -0.08 1.84
C ILE A 111 8.61 -1.07 2.00
N SER A 112 8.28 -2.30 2.34
CA SER A 112 9.24 -3.41 2.41
C SER A 112 8.90 -4.47 1.39
N SER A 113 9.92 -5.10 0.84
CA SER A 113 9.77 -6.17 -0.15
C SER A 113 9.16 -5.69 -1.48
N GLY A 114 8.44 -6.55 -2.12
CA GLY A 114 7.86 -6.35 -3.44
C GLY A 114 8.68 -7.00 -4.52
N VAL A 115 8.01 -7.35 -5.61
CA VAL A 115 8.57 -8.13 -6.72
C VAL A 115 8.34 -7.47 -8.06
N PHE A 116 9.03 -7.99 -9.07
CA PHE A 116 9.01 -7.58 -10.46
C PHE A 116 9.59 -6.17 -10.66
N GLN A 117 10.90 -6.07 -10.48
CA GLN A 117 11.67 -4.89 -10.88
C GLN A 117 11.38 -4.54 -12.36
N PRO A 118 11.57 -3.27 -12.78
CA PRO A 118 11.24 -2.85 -14.14
C PRO A 118 11.90 -3.70 -15.24
N ASP A 119 13.16 -4.10 -15.02
CA ASP A 119 14.00 -4.77 -16.02
C ASP A 119 14.26 -6.25 -15.73
N SER A 120 13.68 -6.80 -14.64
CA SER A 120 13.87 -8.20 -14.25
C SER A 120 12.76 -8.68 -13.30
N ASP A 121 12.50 -9.99 -13.32
CA ASP A 121 11.52 -10.61 -12.43
C ASP A 121 12.07 -10.84 -10.99
N LEU A 122 12.96 -9.97 -10.54
CA LEU A 122 13.60 -10.05 -9.23
C LEU A 122 12.85 -9.21 -8.17
N PRO A 123 13.00 -9.57 -6.88
CA PRO A 123 12.52 -8.77 -5.77
C PRO A 123 13.24 -7.42 -5.70
N PHE A 124 12.54 -6.41 -5.17
CA PHE A 124 13.15 -5.12 -4.87
C PHE A 124 14.07 -5.23 -3.66
N LEU A 125 15.29 -4.70 -3.78
CA LEU A 125 16.29 -4.74 -2.72
C LEU A 125 16.13 -3.60 -1.70
N TYR A 126 15.63 -2.45 -2.12
CA TYR A 126 15.59 -1.27 -1.27
C TYR A 126 14.20 -1.05 -0.68
N PRO A 127 14.08 -0.88 0.64
CA PRO A 127 12.85 -0.34 1.23
C PRO A 127 12.68 1.14 0.84
N VAL A 128 11.45 1.64 1.00
CA VAL A 128 11.13 3.05 0.74
C VAL A 128 10.37 3.61 1.92
N ASP A 129 10.92 4.64 2.54
CA ASP A 129 10.25 5.37 3.61
C ASP A 129 9.34 6.45 3.03
N ILE A 130 8.16 6.61 3.66
CA ILE A 130 7.12 7.58 3.29
C ILE A 130 6.78 8.40 4.53
N THR A 131 6.86 9.72 4.41
CA THR A 131 6.47 10.67 5.46
C THR A 131 5.50 11.72 4.88
N SER A 132 5.08 12.68 5.71
CA SER A 132 4.33 13.85 5.23
C SER A 132 5.11 14.67 4.21
N GLU A 133 6.44 14.73 4.35
CA GLU A 133 7.34 15.50 3.49
C GLU A 133 7.59 14.86 2.12
N GLY A 134 7.40 13.53 2.01
CA GLY A 134 7.62 12.83 0.75
C GLY A 134 7.99 11.36 0.92
N TYR A 135 8.86 10.86 0.05
CA TYR A 135 9.34 9.49 0.10
C TYR A 135 10.86 9.45 -0.13
N THR A 136 11.50 8.41 0.43
CA THR A 136 12.96 8.22 0.34
C THR A 136 13.29 6.74 0.15
N PRO A 137 13.83 6.31 -1.00
CA PRO A 137 14.40 4.98 -1.15
C PRO A 137 15.66 4.82 -0.29
N ILE A 138 15.72 3.76 0.51
CA ILE A 138 16.83 3.50 1.43
C ILE A 138 17.86 2.61 0.73
N THR A 139 18.68 3.19 -0.10
CA THR A 139 19.64 2.47 -0.95
C THR A 139 20.87 1.95 -0.19
N THR A 140 21.00 2.30 1.08
CA THR A 140 22.07 1.84 1.97
C THR A 140 21.77 0.51 2.67
N PHE A 141 20.56 -0.02 2.50
CA PHE A 141 20.13 -1.28 3.10
C PHE A 141 19.50 -2.20 2.05
N ASN A 142 20.05 -3.41 1.91
CA ASN A 142 19.51 -4.45 1.04
C ASN A 142 18.65 -5.42 1.83
N GLN A 143 17.38 -5.53 1.47
CA GLN A 143 16.44 -6.51 2.04
C GLN A 143 16.51 -7.83 1.25
N TYR A 144 17.57 -8.62 1.49
CA TYR A 144 17.78 -9.89 0.78
C TYR A 144 16.68 -10.92 1.07
N LEU A 145 16.08 -10.87 2.25
CA LEU A 145 14.89 -11.66 2.57
C LEU A 145 13.65 -10.85 2.18
N SER A 146 13.12 -11.13 1.02
CA SER A 146 11.90 -10.48 0.54
C SER A 146 10.67 -11.20 1.09
N ASN A 147 10.14 -10.74 2.22
CA ASN A 147 8.92 -11.25 2.83
C ASN A 147 7.70 -10.87 1.99
N TYR A 148 7.52 -11.57 0.90
CA TYR A 148 6.46 -11.40 -0.07
C TYR A 148 5.09 -11.41 0.61
N HIS A 149 4.40 -10.27 0.63
CA HIS A 149 3.03 -10.06 1.10
C HIS A 149 2.67 -10.92 2.35
N SER A 150 3.48 -10.83 3.39
CA SER A 150 3.29 -11.64 4.59
C SER A 150 2.41 -10.95 5.64
N ALA A 151 1.88 -11.74 6.56
CA ALA A 151 1.31 -11.21 7.79
C ALA A 151 2.41 -10.48 8.58
N LYS A 152 2.05 -9.36 9.18
CA LYS A 152 3.03 -8.46 9.81
C LYS A 152 2.47 -7.81 11.06
N SER A 153 3.35 -7.46 11.98
CA SER A 153 3.04 -6.64 13.16
C SER A 153 4.16 -5.64 13.39
N CYS A 154 3.80 -4.42 13.76
CA CYS A 154 4.73 -3.35 14.08
C CYS A 154 4.56 -2.93 15.54
N LEU A 155 5.67 -2.90 16.28
CA LEU A 155 5.72 -2.57 17.70
C LEU A 155 6.71 -1.43 17.93
N TYR A 156 6.29 -0.42 18.65
CA TYR A 156 7.15 0.70 19.02
C TYR A 156 7.56 0.63 20.50
N ASP A 157 8.87 0.54 20.73
CA ASP A 157 9.48 0.67 22.05
C ASP A 157 9.79 2.15 22.31
N SER A 158 8.91 2.81 23.05
CA SER A 158 9.04 4.23 23.36
C SER A 158 10.16 4.54 24.36
N ILE A 159 10.64 3.54 25.11
CA ILE A 159 11.73 3.73 26.09
C ILE A 159 13.07 3.84 25.36
N ASN A 160 13.29 2.96 24.39
CA ASN A 160 14.54 2.91 23.63
C ASN A 160 14.44 3.59 22.26
N ASN A 161 13.28 4.20 21.93
CA ASN A 161 12.99 4.83 20.65
C ASN A 161 13.29 3.89 19.46
N ARG A 162 12.71 2.67 19.52
CA ARG A 162 12.94 1.65 18.51
C ARG A 162 11.64 1.13 17.91
N MET A 163 11.64 0.98 16.60
CA MET A 163 10.56 0.34 15.87
C MET A 163 10.93 -1.11 15.54
N HIS A 164 10.06 -2.05 15.87
CA HIS A 164 10.22 -3.47 15.57
C HIS A 164 9.14 -3.90 14.60
N THR A 165 9.55 -4.46 13.48
CA THR A 165 8.64 -5.07 12.50
C THR A 165 8.86 -6.58 12.48
N LEU A 166 7.78 -7.31 12.67
CA LEU A 166 7.75 -8.77 12.67
C LEU A 166 7.00 -9.23 11.41
N PHE A 167 7.60 -10.14 10.67
CA PHE A 167 6.97 -10.81 9.55
C PHE A 167 6.69 -12.27 9.90
N PHE A 168 5.51 -12.75 9.53
CA PHE A 168 5.05 -14.11 9.80
C PHE A 168 4.93 -14.87 8.48
N GLY A 169 6.00 -15.54 8.08
CA GLY A 169 6.07 -16.24 6.80
C GLY A 169 6.37 -15.31 5.62
N GLY A 170 5.82 -15.63 4.48
CA GLY A 170 6.11 -15.02 3.19
C GLY A 170 6.94 -15.92 2.31
N MET A 171 7.29 -15.44 1.12
CA MET A 171 8.22 -16.10 0.21
C MET A 171 9.50 -15.30 0.11
N SER A 172 10.62 -16.01 -0.02
CA SER A 172 11.93 -15.41 -0.29
C SER A 172 12.51 -16.00 -1.55
N LEU A 173 13.35 -15.24 -2.24
CA LEU A 173 14.14 -15.73 -3.36
C LEU A 173 15.34 -16.55 -2.89
N TYR A 174 15.82 -16.35 -1.66
CA TYR A 174 17.01 -16.94 -1.06
C TYR A 174 16.68 -17.88 0.09
#